data_f970342abb07d1106bc2ded4be9c211d
#
_entry.id   f970342abb07d1106bc2ded4be9c211d
#
_cell.length_a   1.000
_cell.length_b   1.000
_cell.length_c   1.000
_cell.angle_alpha   90.00
_cell.angle_beta   90.00
_cell.angle_gamma   90.00
#
_symmetry.space_group_name_H-M   'P 1'
#
loop_
_entity.id
_entity.type
_entity.pdbx_description
1 polymer ?
#
loop_
_entity_poly.entity_id
_entity_poly.type
_entity_poly.pdbx_seq_one_letter_code
_entity_poly.pdbx_strand_id
1 'polypeptide(L)'
;MTEQKNTAPEPVFNKTVRSGSNPIVVLLFILLLASCLTYLLDSGSYQRADGLVVAGSYQVIEKDRSLRHVFGTVADAAAGEARPVGVVDVLQAIPAGLQRGGGLIFMVLIIGGMFGILNQSGAVDAGLERLLSAVKGNIYGLVIFLMTMFALGSTFLGLASEYLLIIPLMVELARRLGMSNLIGLAILTVAVKVGYLSSITNPLPLTIAQPLLGLPIFSGAGMRTLFFFIYLFFGIIFMLLMIRRAGFNTQVAIEFDSKKLSKRHLLLLLIMLSGIAGLVYASNTWQWKNQQLTAYYIGLSIILASCSGLGASGAADAFVAGMKKILLASILIGVAFAIAITLENGKVLDAVVHGLVGIIGEDNPYVAVVGMFISQLLLDVMIPSTSGQAAVSMPILGPLGQLSGVGAQTTVLAFLFGNGITNMITPTSGTLLAYLATAQVSWTQWAKFIFPLVLVFIILACFMLFFAVSVGY
;
A
#
# COMPACT_ATOMS: atom_id res chain seq x y z
N MET A 1 -30.08 -54.51 7.75
CA MET A 1 -30.13 -53.09 8.10
C MET A 1 -28.73 -52.53 7.97
N THR A 2 -28.38 -52.00 6.82
CA THR A 2 -27.06 -51.46 6.46
C THR A 2 -27.14 -49.96 6.60
N GLU A 3 -26.39 -49.38 7.56
CA GLU A 3 -26.22 -47.95 7.74
C GLU A 3 -25.43 -47.36 6.55
N GLN A 4 -26.13 -46.55 5.74
CA GLN A 4 -25.45 -45.68 4.77
C GLN A 4 -24.85 -44.47 5.51
N LYS A 5 -23.52 -44.48 5.65
CA LYS A 5 -22.73 -43.30 6.01
C LYS A 5 -22.83 -42.27 4.90
N ASN A 6 -23.55 -41.23 5.18
CA ASN A 6 -23.62 -40.02 4.36
C ASN A 6 -22.32 -39.21 4.55
N THR A 7 -21.34 -39.48 3.70
CA THR A 7 -20.10 -38.68 3.64
C THR A 7 -20.36 -37.44 2.79
N ALA A 8 -20.45 -36.28 3.44
CA ALA A 8 -20.42 -35.00 2.75
C ALA A 8 -19.13 -34.90 1.89
N PRO A 9 -19.20 -34.36 0.66
CA PRO A 9 -18.01 -34.21 -0.17
C PRO A 9 -17.01 -33.26 0.49
N GLU A 10 -15.79 -33.73 0.70
CA GLU A 10 -14.67 -32.90 1.13
C GLU A 10 -14.47 -31.75 0.15
N PRO A 11 -14.17 -30.54 0.63
CA PRO A 11 -13.92 -29.39 -0.24
C PRO A 11 -12.69 -29.65 -1.11
N VAL A 12 -12.86 -29.60 -2.42
CA VAL A 12 -11.88 -29.92 -3.48
C VAL A 12 -10.65 -28.99 -3.50
N PHE A 13 -10.46 -28.15 -2.50
CA PHE A 13 -9.34 -27.19 -2.39
C PHE A 13 -8.32 -27.51 -1.28
N ASN A 14 -7.99 -28.80 -1.10
CA ASN A 14 -6.80 -29.20 -0.36
C ASN A 14 -5.67 -29.71 -1.29
N LYS A 15 -5.47 -29.05 -2.44
CA LYS A 15 -4.15 -29.10 -3.07
C LYS A 15 -3.25 -28.26 -2.17
N THR A 16 -2.38 -28.94 -1.44
CA THR A 16 -1.22 -28.39 -0.75
C THR A 16 -0.60 -27.28 -1.61
N VAL A 17 -0.98 -26.03 -1.35
CA VAL A 17 -0.22 -24.88 -1.82
C VAL A 17 1.16 -25.10 -1.22
N ARG A 18 2.15 -25.42 -2.05
CA ARG A 18 3.56 -25.46 -1.67
C ARG A 18 3.77 -24.20 -0.81
N SER A 19 4.16 -24.41 0.44
CA SER A 19 4.35 -23.35 1.42
C SER A 19 5.26 -22.31 0.76
N GLY A 20 4.68 -21.17 0.40
CA GLY A 20 5.46 -20.04 -0.09
C GLY A 20 6.49 -19.70 0.97
N SER A 21 7.65 -19.20 0.58
CA SER A 21 8.72 -18.82 1.51
C SER A 21 8.13 -17.96 2.64
N ASN A 22 8.51 -18.24 3.87
CA ASN A 22 8.05 -17.49 5.03
C ASN A 22 8.31 -15.99 4.81
N PRO A 23 7.32 -15.10 4.97
CA PRO A 23 7.47 -13.68 4.73
C PRO A 23 8.64 -13.04 5.48
N ILE A 24 8.94 -13.51 6.70
CA ILE A 24 10.12 -13.05 7.46
C ILE A 24 11.41 -13.35 6.68
N VAL A 25 11.55 -14.58 6.17
CA VAL A 25 12.74 -15.00 5.43
C VAL A 25 12.92 -14.17 4.17
N VAL A 26 11.81 -13.86 3.46
CA VAL A 26 11.84 -13.01 2.26
C VAL A 26 12.33 -11.60 2.61
N LEU A 27 11.79 -10.97 3.65
CA LEU A 27 12.19 -9.62 4.05
C LEU A 27 13.63 -9.57 4.60
N LEU A 28 14.04 -10.57 5.37
CA LEU A 28 15.44 -10.65 5.83
C LEU A 28 16.40 -10.85 4.66
N PHE A 29 16.02 -11.65 3.65
CA PHE A 29 16.82 -11.79 2.44
C PHE A 29 16.93 -10.46 1.68
N ILE A 30 15.84 -9.70 1.54
CA ILE A 30 15.86 -8.38 0.90
C ILE A 30 16.70 -7.39 1.73
N LEU A 31 16.65 -7.46 3.06
CA LEU A 31 17.49 -6.65 3.95
C LEU A 31 18.97 -6.94 3.75
N LEU A 32 19.36 -8.22 3.61
CA LEU A 32 20.72 -8.62 3.28
C LEU A 32 21.12 -8.14 1.88
N LEU A 33 20.23 -8.24 0.89
CA LEU A 33 20.49 -7.68 -0.45
C LEU A 33 20.71 -6.17 -0.40
N ALA A 34 19.92 -5.44 0.39
CA ALA A 34 20.11 -4.00 0.59
C ALA A 34 21.49 -3.68 1.18
N SER A 35 21.95 -4.47 2.18
CA SER A 35 23.32 -4.36 2.69
C SER A 35 24.36 -4.62 1.60
N CYS A 36 24.23 -5.70 0.83
CA CYS A 36 25.12 -6.00 -0.30
C CYS A 36 25.16 -4.87 -1.32
N LEU A 37 24.02 -4.25 -1.63
CA LEU A 37 23.98 -3.10 -2.54
C LEU A 37 24.81 -1.93 -2.03
N THR A 38 24.93 -1.73 -0.72
CA THR A 38 25.80 -0.67 -0.16
C THR A 38 27.28 -0.90 -0.42
N TYR A 39 27.74 -2.13 -0.67
CA TYR A 39 29.10 -2.44 -1.11
C TYR A 39 29.31 -2.21 -2.60
N LEU A 40 28.26 -2.46 -3.41
CA LEU A 40 28.37 -2.40 -4.87
C LEU A 40 28.18 -0.99 -5.43
N LEU A 41 27.23 -0.23 -4.88
CA LEU A 41 26.89 1.12 -5.35
C LEU A 41 27.83 2.17 -4.76
N ASP A 42 28.04 3.25 -5.51
CA ASP A 42 28.74 4.43 -5.01
C ASP A 42 27.94 5.12 -3.90
N SER A 43 28.62 5.89 -3.06
CA SER A 43 27.98 6.78 -2.11
C SER A 43 28.04 8.22 -2.60
N GLY A 44 27.01 8.97 -2.31
CA GLY A 44 26.94 10.38 -2.66
C GLY A 44 25.84 11.09 -1.89
N SER A 45 25.86 12.41 -1.95
CA SER A 45 24.82 13.23 -1.36
C SER A 45 24.51 14.44 -2.21
N TYR A 46 23.25 14.83 -2.22
CA TYR A 46 22.79 16.14 -2.66
C TYR A 46 22.75 17.10 -1.47
N GLN A 47 23.00 18.38 -1.72
CA GLN A 47 22.62 19.42 -0.77
C GLN A 47 21.09 19.48 -0.64
N ARG A 48 20.62 19.83 0.54
CA ARG A 48 19.18 19.94 0.82
C ARG A 48 18.86 21.32 1.37
N ALA A 49 17.84 21.96 0.79
CA ALA A 49 17.23 23.19 1.30
C ALA A 49 15.79 22.87 1.68
N ASP A 50 15.41 23.16 2.92
CA ASP A 50 14.07 22.87 3.47
C ASP A 50 13.62 21.40 3.27
N GLY A 51 14.55 20.46 3.33
CA GLY A 51 14.31 19.03 3.12
C GLY A 51 14.22 18.58 1.65
N LEU A 52 14.34 19.52 0.70
CA LEU A 52 14.33 19.24 -0.74
C LEU A 52 15.75 19.15 -1.29
N VAL A 53 15.95 18.27 -2.26
CA VAL A 53 17.22 18.15 -2.98
C VAL A 53 17.44 19.39 -3.86
N VAL A 54 18.65 19.93 -3.82
CA VAL A 54 19.10 20.99 -4.72
C VAL A 54 19.66 20.34 -6.00
N ALA A 55 19.03 20.57 -7.14
CA ALA A 55 19.48 20.05 -8.43
C ALA A 55 20.90 20.53 -8.75
N GLY A 56 21.73 19.66 -9.32
CA GLY A 56 23.14 19.98 -9.67
C GLY A 56 24.12 19.99 -8.50
N SER A 57 23.66 19.77 -7.26
CA SER A 57 24.52 19.79 -6.07
C SER A 57 25.10 18.42 -5.68
N TYR A 58 24.96 17.41 -6.54
CA TYR A 58 25.44 16.06 -6.24
C TYR A 58 26.96 16.04 -6.04
N GLN A 59 27.37 15.42 -4.96
CA GLN A 59 28.77 15.18 -4.64
C GLN A 59 28.97 13.70 -4.33
N VAL A 60 30.02 13.13 -4.97
CA VAL A 60 30.45 11.77 -4.66
C VAL A 60 31.12 11.79 -3.28
N ILE A 61 30.76 10.80 -2.44
CA ILE A 61 31.39 10.60 -1.14
C ILE A 61 32.33 9.42 -1.27
N GLU A 62 33.61 9.64 -0.87
CA GLU A 62 34.59 8.57 -0.84
C GLU A 62 34.13 7.42 0.05
N LYS A 63 34.24 6.19 -0.45
CA LYS A 63 33.76 4.99 0.23
C LYS A 63 34.85 3.93 0.31
N ASP A 64 35.24 3.57 1.52
CA ASP A 64 36.06 2.39 1.76
C ASP A 64 35.23 1.12 1.66
N ARG A 65 35.34 0.38 0.55
CA ARG A 65 34.61 -0.86 0.28
C ARG A 65 35.28 -2.12 0.87
N SER A 66 36.24 -1.93 1.77
CA SER A 66 36.95 -3.04 2.38
C SER A 66 36.02 -3.99 3.15
N LEU A 67 36.20 -5.30 2.97
CA LEU A 67 35.43 -6.32 3.68
C LEU A 67 35.67 -6.30 5.21
N ARG A 68 36.73 -5.60 5.69
CA ARG A 68 36.93 -5.39 7.15
C ARG A 68 35.77 -4.67 7.82
N HIS A 69 34.95 -3.92 7.05
CA HIS A 69 33.78 -3.21 7.57
C HIS A 69 32.53 -4.09 7.73
N VAL A 70 32.59 -5.39 7.37
CA VAL A 70 31.45 -6.32 7.53
C VAL A 70 30.98 -6.40 8.99
N PHE A 71 31.91 -6.31 9.95
CA PHE A 71 31.60 -6.27 11.39
C PHE A 71 31.77 -4.89 12.03
N GLY A 72 32.12 -3.87 11.24
CA GLY A 72 32.18 -2.46 11.67
C GLY A 72 30.81 -1.81 11.63
N THR A 73 30.75 -0.54 12.07
CA THR A 73 29.52 0.28 11.99
C THR A 73 29.74 1.47 11.06
N VAL A 74 28.66 1.93 10.42
CA VAL A 74 28.72 3.17 9.61
C VAL A 74 29.02 4.41 10.46
N ALA A 75 28.74 4.34 11.75
CA ALA A 75 29.05 5.41 12.69
C ALA A 75 30.56 5.64 12.90
N ASP A 76 31.39 4.62 12.60
CA ASP A 76 32.85 4.71 12.71
C ASP A 76 33.50 5.37 11.48
N ALA A 77 32.73 5.80 10.47
CA ALA A 77 33.23 6.48 9.31
C ALA A 77 33.81 7.87 9.67
N ALA A 78 34.93 8.22 9.07
CA ALA A 78 35.51 9.57 9.22
C ALA A 78 34.56 10.65 8.64
N ALA A 79 34.73 11.88 9.08
CA ALA A 79 33.96 13.00 8.56
C ALA A 79 34.20 13.13 7.05
N GLY A 80 33.12 13.10 6.24
CA GLY A 80 33.19 13.17 4.79
C GLY A 80 33.36 11.82 4.06
N GLU A 81 33.54 10.71 4.79
CA GLU A 81 33.59 9.35 4.23
C GLU A 81 32.24 8.63 4.34
N ALA A 82 32.08 7.61 3.53
CA ALA A 82 30.98 6.65 3.66
C ALA A 82 31.55 5.23 3.87
N ARG A 83 30.79 4.41 4.56
CA ARG A 83 31.09 2.98 4.70
C ARG A 83 29.91 2.14 4.24
N PRO A 84 30.16 0.96 3.68
CA PRO A 84 29.11 -0.02 3.45
C PRO A 84 28.48 -0.44 4.77
N VAL A 85 27.20 -0.81 4.72
CA VAL A 85 26.45 -1.24 5.90
C VAL A 85 26.84 -2.67 6.26
N GLY A 86 27.47 -2.85 7.42
CA GLY A 86 27.91 -4.14 7.93
C GLY A 86 26.78 -4.94 8.62
N VAL A 87 27.12 -6.15 9.07
CA VAL A 87 26.16 -7.04 9.75
C VAL A 87 25.62 -6.39 11.03
N VAL A 88 26.46 -5.68 11.78
CA VAL A 88 26.05 -5.00 13.02
C VAL A 88 25.01 -3.93 12.73
N ASP A 89 25.23 -3.11 11.69
CA ASP A 89 24.29 -2.06 11.29
C ASP A 89 22.96 -2.67 10.78
N VAL A 90 23.01 -3.78 10.03
CA VAL A 90 21.82 -4.51 9.57
C VAL A 90 20.98 -4.98 10.77
N LEU A 91 21.62 -5.53 11.79
CA LEU A 91 20.93 -5.95 13.01
C LEU A 91 20.35 -4.76 13.77
N GLN A 92 21.06 -3.64 13.84
CA GLN A 92 20.59 -2.40 14.44
C GLN A 92 19.46 -1.73 13.62
N ALA A 93 19.45 -1.90 12.31
CA ALA A 93 18.39 -1.38 11.47
C ALA A 93 17.02 -2.00 11.78
N ILE A 94 16.96 -3.25 12.28
CA ILE A 94 15.68 -3.89 12.62
C ILE A 94 14.96 -3.16 13.77
N PRO A 95 15.54 -2.97 14.97
CA PRO A 95 14.87 -2.19 16.01
C PRO A 95 14.62 -0.73 15.59
N ALA A 96 15.52 -0.11 14.84
CA ALA A 96 15.31 1.23 14.30
C ALA A 96 14.11 1.27 13.33
N GLY A 97 13.96 0.25 12.50
CA GLY A 97 12.80 0.09 11.60
C GLY A 97 11.49 -0.12 12.34
N LEU A 98 11.50 -0.90 13.43
CA LEU A 98 10.33 -1.06 14.31
C LEU A 98 9.93 0.27 14.97
N GLN A 99 10.90 1.07 15.39
CA GLN A 99 10.65 2.41 15.95
C GLN A 99 10.08 3.35 14.87
N ARG A 100 10.70 3.41 13.69
CA ARG A 100 10.24 4.23 12.56
C ARG A 100 8.85 3.84 12.07
N GLY A 101 8.57 2.54 12.01
CA GLY A 101 7.28 1.96 11.64
C GLY A 101 6.24 1.94 12.76
N GLY A 102 6.61 2.30 13.99
CA GLY A 102 5.81 2.11 15.21
C GLY A 102 4.39 2.64 15.09
N GLY A 103 4.24 3.85 14.58
CA GLY A 103 2.91 4.45 14.40
C GLY A 103 1.98 3.61 13.53
N LEU A 104 2.49 3.04 12.43
CA LEU A 104 1.71 2.17 11.54
C LEU A 104 1.48 0.79 12.16
N ILE A 105 2.50 0.23 12.82
CA ILE A 105 2.43 -1.07 13.52
C ILE A 105 1.33 -1.03 14.59
N PHE A 106 1.37 -0.03 15.48
CA PHE A 106 0.37 0.11 16.54
C PHE A 106 -1.03 0.36 15.97
N MET A 107 -1.15 1.18 14.94
CA MET A 107 -2.43 1.42 14.27
C MET A 107 -3.05 0.12 13.75
N VAL A 108 -2.29 -0.71 13.05
CA VAL A 108 -2.75 -2.01 12.52
C VAL A 108 -3.17 -2.94 13.67
N LEU A 109 -2.37 -3.03 14.75
CA LEU A 109 -2.69 -3.84 15.92
C LEU A 109 -4.02 -3.42 16.58
N ILE A 110 -4.23 -2.12 16.78
CA ILE A 110 -5.46 -1.58 17.37
C ILE A 110 -6.68 -1.87 16.47
N ILE A 111 -6.54 -1.72 15.16
CA ILE A 111 -7.60 -2.09 14.20
C ILE A 111 -7.95 -3.59 14.33
N GLY A 112 -6.93 -4.45 14.42
CA GLY A 112 -7.15 -5.89 14.63
C GLY A 112 -7.92 -6.19 15.92
N GLY A 113 -7.55 -5.49 17.02
CA GLY A 113 -8.26 -5.58 18.30
C GLY A 113 -9.71 -5.13 18.20
N MET A 114 -9.96 -3.98 17.58
CA MET A 114 -11.31 -3.46 17.35
C MET A 114 -12.20 -4.44 16.58
N PHE A 115 -11.66 -5.04 15.49
CA PHE A 115 -12.37 -6.08 14.75
C PHE A 115 -12.54 -7.38 15.54
N GLY A 116 -11.66 -7.67 16.49
CA GLY A 116 -11.85 -8.75 17.46
C GLY A 116 -13.18 -8.58 18.23
N ILE A 117 -13.45 -7.38 18.76
CA ILE A 117 -14.69 -7.04 19.46
C ILE A 117 -15.90 -7.18 18.51
N LEU A 118 -15.83 -6.57 17.32
CA LEU A 118 -16.93 -6.59 16.34
C LEU A 118 -17.29 -8.02 15.89
N ASN A 119 -16.29 -8.86 15.61
CA ASN A 119 -16.50 -10.24 15.20
C ASN A 119 -17.11 -11.07 16.34
N GLN A 120 -16.59 -10.93 17.57
CA GLN A 120 -17.10 -11.69 18.70
C GLN A 120 -18.52 -11.24 19.10
N SER A 121 -18.89 -9.98 18.84
CA SER A 121 -20.26 -9.49 19.07
C SER A 121 -21.28 -10.04 18.05
N GLY A 122 -20.83 -10.60 16.91
CA GLY A 122 -21.66 -11.06 15.79
C GLY A 122 -22.19 -9.94 14.89
N ALA A 123 -21.80 -8.68 15.15
CA ALA A 123 -22.30 -7.52 14.37
C ALA A 123 -21.84 -7.54 12.92
N VAL A 124 -20.57 -7.95 12.66
CA VAL A 124 -20.02 -8.07 11.30
C VAL A 124 -20.81 -9.09 10.50
N ASP A 125 -21.07 -10.26 11.10
CA ASP A 125 -21.81 -11.34 10.48
C ASP A 125 -23.21 -10.91 10.07
N ALA A 126 -23.97 -10.32 11.00
CA ALA A 126 -25.30 -9.84 10.76
C ALA A 126 -25.38 -8.72 9.70
N GLY A 127 -24.37 -7.83 9.69
CA GLY A 127 -24.25 -6.74 8.72
C GLY A 127 -24.00 -7.25 7.31
N LEU A 128 -23.07 -8.22 7.16
CA LEU A 128 -22.73 -8.80 5.87
C LEU A 128 -23.88 -9.63 5.30
N GLU A 129 -24.61 -10.41 6.12
CA GLU A 129 -25.82 -11.11 5.70
C GLU A 129 -26.86 -10.14 5.13
N ARG A 130 -27.07 -9.00 5.82
CA ARG A 130 -27.99 -7.97 5.35
C ARG A 130 -27.56 -7.34 4.03
N LEU A 131 -26.26 -7.03 3.89
CA LEU A 131 -25.68 -6.48 2.66
C LEU A 131 -25.89 -7.46 1.49
N LEU A 132 -25.52 -8.72 1.67
CA LEU A 132 -25.61 -9.74 0.64
C LEU A 132 -27.08 -9.99 0.22
N SER A 133 -27.99 -10.01 1.18
CA SER A 133 -29.45 -10.10 0.91
C SER A 133 -29.95 -8.90 0.10
N ALA A 134 -29.46 -7.67 0.39
CA ALA A 134 -29.86 -6.47 -0.34
C ALA A 134 -29.40 -6.46 -1.81
N VAL A 135 -28.23 -7.05 -2.10
CA VAL A 135 -27.66 -7.15 -3.46
C VAL A 135 -28.30 -8.29 -4.28
N LYS A 136 -29.19 -9.08 -3.69
CA LYS A 136 -29.89 -10.21 -4.35
C LYS A 136 -28.94 -11.18 -5.08
N GLY A 137 -27.74 -11.39 -4.53
CA GLY A 137 -26.74 -12.30 -5.11
C GLY A 137 -25.98 -11.77 -6.33
N ASN A 138 -26.18 -10.52 -6.75
CA ASN A 138 -25.39 -9.93 -7.85
C ASN A 138 -24.01 -9.46 -7.35
N ILE A 139 -23.09 -10.42 -7.16
CA ILE A 139 -21.76 -10.17 -6.62
C ILE A 139 -20.89 -9.35 -7.56
N TYR A 140 -21.02 -9.57 -8.88
CA TYR A 140 -20.27 -8.76 -9.86
C TYR A 140 -20.64 -7.28 -9.78
N GLY A 141 -21.94 -6.97 -9.69
CA GLY A 141 -22.41 -5.61 -9.47
C GLY A 141 -21.92 -5.00 -8.16
N LEU A 142 -21.92 -5.78 -7.07
CA LEU A 142 -21.37 -5.36 -5.78
C LEU A 142 -19.87 -5.02 -5.87
N VAL A 143 -19.08 -5.89 -6.51
CA VAL A 143 -17.64 -5.67 -6.66
C VAL A 143 -17.35 -4.41 -7.48
N ILE A 144 -18.05 -4.20 -8.60
CA ILE A 144 -17.92 -2.99 -9.43
C ILE A 144 -18.24 -1.74 -8.59
N PHE A 145 -19.34 -1.76 -7.84
CA PHE A 145 -19.76 -0.65 -6.98
C PHE A 145 -18.71 -0.34 -5.91
N LEU A 146 -18.26 -1.37 -5.16
CA LEU A 146 -17.26 -1.20 -4.10
C LEU A 146 -15.93 -0.68 -4.65
N MET A 147 -15.44 -1.25 -5.75
CA MET A 147 -14.20 -0.79 -6.37
C MET A 147 -14.31 0.67 -6.84
N THR A 148 -15.43 1.05 -7.43
CA THR A 148 -15.66 2.44 -7.86
C THR A 148 -15.65 3.38 -6.65
N MET A 149 -16.37 3.04 -5.58
CA MET A 149 -16.41 3.86 -4.36
C MET A 149 -15.04 4.02 -3.70
N PHE A 150 -14.26 2.94 -3.57
CA PHE A 150 -12.92 3.01 -2.98
C PHE A 150 -11.94 3.78 -3.87
N ALA A 151 -12.03 3.62 -5.18
CA ALA A 151 -11.20 4.37 -6.12
C ALA A 151 -11.52 5.87 -6.08
N LEU A 152 -12.80 6.25 -6.00
CA LEU A 152 -13.22 7.66 -5.84
C LEU A 152 -12.70 8.25 -4.53
N GLY A 153 -12.82 7.54 -3.40
CA GLY A 153 -12.28 7.98 -2.12
C GLY A 153 -10.76 8.20 -2.18
N SER A 154 -10.03 7.31 -2.84
CA SER A 154 -8.58 7.45 -2.99
C SER A 154 -8.20 8.60 -3.93
N THR A 155 -8.85 8.74 -5.10
CA THR A 155 -8.46 9.74 -6.11
C THR A 155 -8.83 11.17 -5.73
N PHE A 156 -9.90 11.35 -4.94
CA PHE A 156 -10.35 12.71 -4.53
C PHE A 156 -9.85 13.09 -3.15
N LEU A 157 -9.88 12.17 -2.19
CA LEU A 157 -9.62 12.45 -0.78
C LEU A 157 -8.24 11.95 -0.30
N GLY A 158 -7.53 11.19 -1.13
CA GLY A 158 -6.23 10.62 -0.76
C GLY A 158 -6.31 9.51 0.29
N LEU A 159 -7.49 8.88 0.45
CA LEU A 159 -7.67 7.83 1.44
C LEU A 159 -6.76 6.63 1.13
N ALA A 160 -5.94 6.26 2.10
CA ALA A 160 -5.05 5.11 2.07
C ALA A 160 -5.03 4.40 3.42
N SER A 161 -4.44 5.00 4.45
CA SER A 161 -4.37 4.43 5.80
C SER A 161 -5.75 4.19 6.42
N GLU A 162 -6.73 5.00 6.07
CA GLU A 162 -8.13 4.93 6.51
C GLU A 162 -8.80 3.63 6.03
N TYR A 163 -8.39 3.15 4.87
CA TYR A 163 -8.91 1.89 4.32
C TYR A 163 -8.48 0.64 5.08
N LEU A 164 -7.47 0.73 5.96
CA LEU A 164 -7.11 -0.36 6.87
C LEU A 164 -8.32 -0.81 7.70
N LEU A 165 -9.20 0.11 8.05
CA LEU A 165 -10.44 -0.18 8.77
C LEU A 165 -11.42 -1.04 7.96
N ILE A 166 -11.40 -0.93 6.64
CA ILE A 166 -12.36 -1.61 5.75
C ILE A 166 -11.86 -3.00 5.32
N ILE A 167 -10.54 -3.24 5.35
CA ILE A 167 -9.96 -4.51 4.90
C ILE A 167 -10.57 -5.74 5.59
N PRO A 168 -10.72 -5.78 6.93
CA PRO A 168 -11.32 -6.94 7.59
C PRO A 168 -12.76 -7.22 7.12
N LEU A 169 -13.53 -6.16 6.83
CA LEU A 169 -14.88 -6.30 6.27
C LEU A 169 -14.85 -6.92 4.87
N MET A 170 -13.92 -6.50 4.02
CA MET A 170 -13.78 -7.05 2.67
C MET A 170 -13.31 -8.52 2.70
N VAL A 171 -12.42 -8.85 3.62
CA VAL A 171 -11.96 -10.23 3.84
C VAL A 171 -13.12 -11.11 4.32
N GLU A 172 -13.91 -10.65 5.27
CA GLU A 172 -15.05 -11.41 5.77
C GLU A 172 -16.17 -11.54 4.73
N LEU A 173 -16.43 -10.48 3.96
CA LEU A 173 -17.32 -10.53 2.80
C LEU A 173 -16.87 -11.61 1.79
N ALA A 174 -15.58 -11.63 1.44
CA ALA A 174 -15.04 -12.63 0.52
C ALA A 174 -15.18 -14.05 1.08
N ARG A 175 -14.90 -14.27 2.37
CA ARG A 175 -15.04 -15.57 3.03
C ARG A 175 -16.49 -16.09 2.98
N ARG A 176 -17.47 -15.22 3.25
CA ARG A 176 -18.90 -15.58 3.18
C ARG A 176 -19.35 -15.93 1.78
N LEU A 177 -18.68 -15.37 0.78
CA LEU A 177 -18.89 -15.69 -0.62
C LEU A 177 -18.08 -16.93 -1.08
N GLY A 178 -17.42 -17.64 -0.18
CA GLY A 178 -16.57 -18.80 -0.51
C GLY A 178 -15.26 -18.44 -1.20
N MET A 179 -14.86 -17.15 -1.15
CA MET A 179 -13.61 -16.66 -1.75
C MET A 179 -12.51 -16.55 -0.70
N SER A 180 -11.25 -16.49 -1.17
CA SER A 180 -10.08 -16.33 -0.31
C SER A 180 -9.96 -14.90 0.25
N ASN A 181 -9.22 -14.75 1.36
CA ASN A 181 -8.84 -13.44 1.90
C ASN A 181 -8.15 -12.56 0.86
N LEU A 182 -7.37 -13.18 -0.02
CA LEU A 182 -6.64 -12.52 -1.11
C LEU A 182 -7.60 -11.76 -2.05
N ILE A 183 -8.72 -12.36 -2.42
CA ILE A 183 -9.76 -11.70 -3.27
C ILE A 183 -10.41 -10.55 -2.51
N GLY A 184 -10.76 -10.74 -1.24
CA GLY A 184 -11.33 -9.67 -0.42
C GLY A 184 -10.40 -8.47 -0.29
N LEU A 185 -9.12 -8.71 -0.03
CA LEU A 185 -8.09 -7.68 -0.02
C LEU A 185 -7.94 -7.00 -1.38
N ALA A 186 -7.94 -7.78 -2.46
CA ALA A 186 -7.67 -7.28 -3.81
C ALA A 186 -8.76 -6.32 -4.30
N ILE A 187 -10.04 -6.58 -4.00
CA ILE A 187 -11.16 -5.68 -4.36
C ILE A 187 -10.88 -4.25 -3.86
N LEU A 188 -10.42 -4.11 -2.63
CA LEU A 188 -10.11 -2.82 -2.04
C LEU A 188 -8.77 -2.28 -2.55
N THR A 189 -7.70 -3.08 -2.47
CA THR A 189 -6.33 -2.60 -2.76
C THR A 189 -6.17 -2.17 -4.21
N VAL A 190 -6.70 -2.94 -5.17
CA VAL A 190 -6.66 -2.55 -6.59
C VAL A 190 -7.40 -1.23 -6.81
N ALA A 191 -8.58 -1.07 -6.22
CA ALA A 191 -9.37 0.17 -6.35
C ALA A 191 -8.64 1.38 -5.77
N VAL A 192 -8.07 1.25 -4.56
CA VAL A 192 -7.31 2.32 -3.90
C VAL A 192 -6.08 2.72 -4.74
N LYS A 193 -5.38 1.75 -5.29
CA LYS A 193 -4.20 2.03 -6.13
C LYS A 193 -4.57 2.65 -7.47
N VAL A 194 -5.67 2.24 -8.10
CA VAL A 194 -6.25 2.93 -9.28
C VAL A 194 -6.54 4.39 -8.98
N GLY A 195 -7.20 4.67 -7.84
CA GLY A 195 -7.47 6.04 -7.40
C GLY A 195 -6.20 6.85 -7.20
N TYR A 196 -5.18 6.26 -6.58
CA TYR A 196 -3.88 6.91 -6.36
C TYR A 196 -3.13 7.20 -7.68
N LEU A 197 -3.06 6.23 -8.60
CA LEU A 197 -2.41 6.41 -9.91
C LEU A 197 -2.96 7.62 -10.65
N SER A 198 -4.26 7.81 -10.59
CA SER A 198 -4.94 8.90 -11.28
C SER A 198 -4.86 10.22 -10.50
N SER A 199 -4.94 10.16 -9.18
CA SER A 199 -4.82 11.31 -8.26
C SER A 199 -5.51 12.57 -8.77
N ILE A 200 -6.83 12.52 -9.11
CA ILE A 200 -7.56 13.65 -9.73
C ILE A 200 -7.38 14.91 -8.87
N THR A 201 -7.67 14.81 -7.58
CA THR A 201 -7.43 15.86 -6.57
C THR A 201 -6.85 15.28 -5.28
N ASN A 202 -6.14 14.14 -5.38
CA ASN A 202 -5.51 13.51 -4.22
C ASN A 202 -4.48 14.46 -3.61
N PRO A 203 -4.66 14.93 -2.36
CA PRO A 203 -3.76 15.90 -1.76
C PRO A 203 -2.37 15.31 -1.48
N LEU A 204 -2.25 14.01 -1.18
CA LEU A 204 -0.98 13.42 -0.76
C LEU A 204 0.16 13.62 -1.76
N PRO A 205 0.06 13.21 -3.05
CA PRO A 205 1.13 13.43 -4.01
C PRO A 205 1.09 14.83 -4.61
N LEU A 206 -0.09 15.41 -4.85
CA LEU A 206 -0.22 16.64 -5.66
C LEU A 206 0.20 17.90 -4.91
N THR A 207 -0.03 17.98 -3.59
CA THR A 207 0.40 19.14 -2.78
C THR A 207 1.92 19.24 -2.62
N ILE A 208 2.66 18.18 -2.98
CA ILE A 208 4.11 18.16 -2.95
C ILE A 208 4.66 18.28 -4.37
N ALA A 209 4.25 17.39 -5.28
CA ALA A 209 4.84 17.33 -6.62
C ALA A 209 4.52 18.56 -7.48
N GLN A 210 3.28 19.07 -7.46
CA GLN A 210 2.90 20.19 -8.32
C GLN A 210 3.57 21.52 -7.96
N PRO A 211 3.62 21.94 -6.66
CA PRO A 211 4.33 23.17 -6.31
C PRO A 211 5.83 23.15 -6.65
N LEU A 212 6.49 21.98 -6.54
CA LEU A 212 7.90 21.80 -6.90
C LEU A 212 8.18 22.07 -8.39
N LEU A 213 7.14 21.95 -9.23
CA LEU A 213 7.20 22.25 -10.67
C LEU A 213 6.56 23.59 -11.04
N GLY A 214 6.23 24.42 -10.06
CA GLY A 214 5.56 25.70 -10.28
C GLY A 214 4.12 25.59 -10.76
N LEU A 215 3.47 24.44 -10.58
CA LEU A 215 2.10 24.20 -11.00
C LEU A 215 1.09 24.54 -9.88
N PRO A 216 -0.06 25.12 -10.22
CA PRO A 216 -1.16 25.26 -9.25
C PRO A 216 -1.60 23.87 -8.75
N ILE A 217 -1.87 23.77 -7.44
CA ILE A 217 -2.33 22.52 -6.81
C ILE A 217 -3.66 22.09 -7.48
N PHE A 218 -3.76 20.80 -7.78
CA PHE A 218 -4.87 20.14 -8.48
C PHE A 218 -5.07 20.55 -9.94
N SER A 219 -4.21 21.40 -10.52
CA SER A 219 -4.25 21.69 -11.97
C SER A 219 -4.06 20.41 -12.79
N GLY A 220 -4.56 20.39 -14.03
CA GLY A 220 -4.50 19.22 -14.91
C GLY A 220 -5.48 18.07 -14.58
N ALA A 221 -6.48 18.30 -13.73
CA ALA A 221 -7.43 17.27 -13.28
C ALA A 221 -8.20 16.59 -14.42
N GLY A 222 -8.46 17.28 -15.54
CA GLY A 222 -9.21 16.74 -16.67
C GLY A 222 -8.54 15.49 -17.28
N MET A 223 -7.24 15.56 -17.58
CA MET A 223 -6.48 14.44 -18.11
C MET A 223 -6.40 13.29 -17.12
N ARG A 224 -6.19 13.61 -15.84
CA ARG A 224 -6.15 12.60 -14.77
C ARG A 224 -7.51 11.91 -14.58
N THR A 225 -8.62 12.62 -14.84
CA THR A 225 -9.96 12.01 -14.85
C THR A 225 -10.12 11.01 -15.99
N LEU A 226 -9.63 11.31 -17.19
CA LEU A 226 -9.62 10.34 -18.29
C LEU A 226 -8.84 9.08 -17.92
N PHE A 227 -7.63 9.25 -17.36
CA PHE A 227 -6.78 8.13 -16.94
C PHE A 227 -7.37 7.33 -15.78
N PHE A 228 -8.10 7.99 -14.88
CA PHE A 228 -8.86 7.32 -13.82
C PHE A 228 -9.83 6.28 -14.38
N PHE A 229 -10.64 6.65 -15.35
CA PHE A 229 -11.61 5.70 -15.94
C PHE A 229 -10.92 4.56 -16.66
N ILE A 230 -9.79 4.81 -17.33
CA ILE A 230 -9.03 3.75 -18.01
C ILE A 230 -8.45 2.77 -16.99
N TYR A 231 -7.74 3.24 -15.96
CA TYR A 231 -7.20 2.36 -14.91
C TYR A 231 -8.30 1.62 -14.14
N LEU A 232 -9.41 2.29 -13.83
CA LEU A 232 -10.56 1.69 -13.15
C LEU A 232 -11.17 0.57 -13.98
N PHE A 233 -11.36 0.79 -15.27
CA PHE A 233 -11.89 -0.21 -16.21
C PHE A 233 -11.03 -1.48 -16.22
N PHE A 234 -9.71 -1.35 -16.42
CA PHE A 234 -8.81 -2.50 -16.43
C PHE A 234 -8.70 -3.16 -15.05
N GLY A 235 -8.70 -2.38 -13.97
CA GLY A 235 -8.73 -2.91 -12.61
C GLY A 235 -9.99 -3.74 -12.31
N ILE A 236 -11.16 -3.25 -12.71
CA ILE A 236 -12.44 -3.97 -12.57
C ILE A 236 -12.42 -5.25 -13.40
N ILE A 237 -12.05 -5.18 -14.69
CA ILE A 237 -11.97 -6.37 -15.53
C ILE A 237 -11.06 -7.43 -14.92
N PHE A 238 -9.87 -7.03 -14.46
CA PHE A 238 -8.95 -7.94 -13.79
C PHE A 238 -9.62 -8.64 -12.60
N MET A 239 -10.26 -7.88 -11.73
CA MET A 239 -10.92 -8.44 -10.55
C MET A 239 -12.07 -9.38 -10.91
N LEU A 240 -12.92 -9.02 -11.87
CA LEU A 240 -14.01 -9.88 -12.32
C LEU A 240 -13.50 -11.20 -12.94
N LEU A 241 -12.40 -11.14 -13.72
CA LEU A 241 -11.73 -12.33 -14.27
C LEU A 241 -11.15 -13.21 -13.16
N MET A 242 -10.53 -12.62 -12.12
CA MET A 242 -9.98 -13.38 -10.99
C MET A 242 -11.08 -14.04 -10.16
N ILE A 243 -12.19 -13.35 -9.90
CA ILE A 243 -13.36 -13.92 -9.22
C ILE A 243 -13.96 -15.07 -10.03
N ARG A 244 -14.10 -14.90 -11.34
CA ARG A 244 -14.59 -15.98 -12.22
C ARG A 244 -13.64 -17.20 -12.22
N ARG A 245 -12.33 -16.98 -12.29
CA ARG A 245 -11.31 -18.06 -12.22
C ARG A 245 -11.27 -18.78 -10.88
N ALA A 246 -11.63 -18.10 -9.81
CA ALA A 246 -11.75 -18.71 -8.48
C ALA A 246 -12.94 -19.69 -8.37
N GLY A 247 -13.69 -19.92 -9.47
CA GLY A 247 -14.81 -20.88 -9.52
C GLY A 247 -16.07 -20.37 -8.86
N PHE A 248 -16.17 -19.06 -8.61
CA PHE A 248 -17.39 -18.48 -8.07
C PHE A 248 -18.52 -18.63 -9.12
N ASN A 249 -19.46 -19.53 -8.81
CA ASN A 249 -20.65 -19.74 -9.61
C ASN A 249 -21.83 -18.99 -8.98
N THR A 250 -22.38 -18.02 -9.69
CA THR A 250 -23.54 -17.22 -9.27
C THR A 250 -24.80 -18.07 -9.02
N GLN A 251 -24.76 -19.36 -9.41
CA GLN A 251 -25.87 -20.30 -9.25
C GLN A 251 -25.92 -21.00 -7.88
N VAL A 252 -24.89 -20.84 -7.04
CA VAL A 252 -25.01 -21.25 -5.64
C VAL A 252 -26.00 -20.28 -5.00
N ALA A 253 -27.25 -20.70 -4.90
CA ALA A 253 -28.22 -20.01 -4.08
C ALA A 253 -27.67 -20.05 -2.64
N ILE A 254 -26.97 -19.00 -2.25
CA ILE A 254 -26.58 -18.82 -0.86
C ILE A 254 -27.92 -18.55 -0.17
N GLU A 255 -28.46 -19.57 0.51
CA GLU A 255 -29.57 -19.37 1.41
C GLU A 255 -29.11 -18.42 2.49
N PHE A 256 -29.42 -17.15 2.29
CA PHE A 256 -29.20 -16.13 3.31
C PHE A 256 -30.25 -16.34 4.39
N ASP A 257 -29.83 -16.99 5.48
CA ASP A 257 -30.68 -17.04 6.67
C ASP A 257 -30.89 -15.58 7.11
N SER A 258 -32.10 -15.08 6.84
CA SER A 258 -32.47 -13.69 7.11
C SER A 258 -32.68 -13.49 8.63
N LYS A 259 -31.64 -13.78 9.42
CA LYS A 259 -31.59 -13.42 10.83
C LYS A 259 -31.86 -11.94 10.96
N LYS A 260 -32.98 -11.61 11.65
CA LYS A 260 -33.31 -10.21 11.92
C LYS A 260 -32.13 -9.53 12.62
N LEU A 261 -31.64 -8.45 12.04
CA LEU A 261 -30.64 -7.62 12.66
C LEU A 261 -31.11 -7.23 14.06
N SER A 262 -30.41 -7.63 15.11
CA SER A 262 -30.76 -7.19 16.44
C SER A 262 -30.52 -5.69 16.59
N LYS A 263 -31.28 -5.00 17.44
CA LYS A 263 -31.06 -3.56 17.69
C LYS A 263 -29.60 -3.26 18.09
N ARG A 264 -28.95 -4.17 18.82
CA ARG A 264 -27.55 -4.06 19.24
C ARG A 264 -26.62 -4.18 18.04
N HIS A 265 -26.79 -5.15 17.15
CA HIS A 265 -25.97 -5.29 15.94
C HIS A 265 -26.11 -4.06 15.04
N LEU A 266 -27.34 -3.56 14.86
CA LEU A 266 -27.60 -2.33 14.11
C LEU A 266 -26.86 -1.13 14.74
N LEU A 267 -26.90 -0.98 16.06
CA LEU A 267 -26.19 0.08 16.78
C LEU A 267 -24.67 -0.02 16.54
N LEU A 268 -24.08 -1.20 16.69
CA LEU A 268 -22.64 -1.40 16.46
C LEU A 268 -22.23 -1.08 15.02
N LEU A 269 -23.05 -1.48 14.03
CA LEU A 269 -22.81 -1.16 12.63
C LEU A 269 -22.94 0.35 12.35
N LEU A 270 -23.91 1.02 12.96
CA LEU A 270 -24.06 2.48 12.85
C LEU A 270 -22.89 3.23 13.50
N ILE A 271 -22.44 2.78 14.69
CA ILE A 271 -21.22 3.33 15.32
C ILE A 271 -20.01 3.15 14.41
N MET A 272 -19.85 1.98 13.82
CA MET A 272 -18.76 1.70 12.88
C MET A 272 -18.85 2.59 11.64
N LEU A 273 -20.03 2.70 11.02
CA LEU A 273 -20.23 3.53 9.81
C LEU A 273 -20.00 5.02 10.10
N SER A 274 -20.56 5.52 11.22
CA SER A 274 -20.33 6.91 11.66
C SER A 274 -18.87 7.12 12.04
N GLY A 275 -18.21 6.10 12.61
CA GLY A 275 -16.76 6.11 12.86
C GLY A 275 -15.94 6.24 11.58
N ILE A 276 -16.28 5.50 10.53
CA ILE A 276 -15.62 5.66 9.21
C ILE A 276 -15.84 7.07 8.65
N ALA A 277 -17.07 7.57 8.69
CA ALA A 277 -17.38 8.91 8.20
C ALA A 277 -16.65 10.00 8.98
N GLY A 278 -16.61 9.90 10.32
CA GLY A 278 -15.86 10.81 11.20
C GLY A 278 -14.35 10.76 10.94
N LEU A 279 -13.81 9.57 10.71
CA LEU A 279 -12.42 9.36 10.34
C LEU A 279 -12.05 10.07 9.05
N VAL A 280 -12.86 9.87 7.99
CA VAL A 280 -12.64 10.50 6.68
C VAL A 280 -12.69 12.02 6.81
N TYR A 281 -13.68 12.54 7.53
CA TYR A 281 -13.79 13.98 7.78
C TYR A 281 -12.56 14.53 8.53
N ALA A 282 -12.18 13.89 9.64
CA ALA A 282 -11.08 14.35 10.47
C ALA A 282 -9.72 14.24 9.76
N SER A 283 -9.49 13.14 9.03
CA SER A 283 -8.27 12.95 8.24
C SER A 283 -8.10 14.04 7.18
N ASN A 284 -9.17 14.40 6.48
CA ASN A 284 -9.13 15.45 5.45
C ASN A 284 -9.07 16.87 6.03
N THR A 285 -9.86 17.17 7.07
CA THR A 285 -9.98 18.53 7.61
C THR A 285 -8.81 18.86 8.53
N TRP A 286 -8.38 17.91 9.38
CA TRP A 286 -7.35 18.12 10.40
C TRP A 286 -6.01 17.47 10.04
N GLN A 287 -5.88 16.90 8.85
CA GLN A 287 -4.65 16.28 8.33
C GLN A 287 -4.02 15.28 9.33
N TRP A 288 -4.86 14.41 9.91
CA TRP A 288 -4.44 13.42 10.89
C TRP A 288 -3.40 12.47 10.32
N LYS A 289 -2.39 12.17 11.13
CA LYS A 289 -1.34 11.19 10.83
C LYS A 289 -1.54 9.93 11.69
N ASN A 290 -0.68 8.94 11.52
CA ASN A 290 -0.82 7.63 12.17
C ASN A 290 -1.08 7.69 13.68
N GLN A 291 -0.52 8.66 14.41
CA GLN A 291 -0.72 8.79 15.85
C GLN A 291 -2.16 9.19 16.19
N GLN A 292 -2.71 10.21 15.53
CA GLN A 292 -4.09 10.67 15.74
C GLN A 292 -5.09 9.59 15.27
N LEU A 293 -4.81 8.94 14.13
CA LEU A 293 -5.60 7.81 13.64
C LEU A 293 -5.64 6.67 14.66
N THR A 294 -4.49 6.31 15.25
CA THR A 294 -4.39 5.26 16.28
C THR A 294 -5.22 5.62 17.51
N ALA A 295 -5.09 6.86 18.00
CA ALA A 295 -5.88 7.34 19.13
C ALA A 295 -7.39 7.30 18.86
N TYR A 296 -7.79 7.69 17.64
CA TYR A 296 -9.18 7.59 17.20
C TYR A 296 -9.70 6.14 17.21
N TYR A 297 -8.91 5.18 16.69
CA TYR A 297 -9.30 3.76 16.70
C TYR A 297 -9.39 3.18 18.11
N ILE A 298 -8.56 3.64 19.04
CA ILE A 298 -8.69 3.28 20.48
C ILE A 298 -10.02 3.79 21.01
N GLY A 299 -10.35 5.06 20.80
CA GLY A 299 -11.62 5.66 21.22
C GLY A 299 -12.83 4.91 20.63
N LEU A 300 -12.79 4.62 19.34
CA LEU A 300 -13.83 3.85 18.66
C LEU A 300 -13.95 2.43 19.21
N SER A 301 -12.81 1.79 19.55
CA SER A 301 -12.80 0.46 20.17
C SER A 301 -13.47 0.46 21.55
N ILE A 302 -13.24 1.49 22.35
CA ILE A 302 -13.87 1.64 23.67
C ILE A 302 -15.39 1.81 23.54
N ILE A 303 -15.85 2.63 22.59
CA ILE A 303 -17.27 2.84 22.33
C ILE A 303 -17.93 1.52 21.86
N LEU A 304 -17.30 0.82 20.93
CA LEU A 304 -17.78 -0.47 20.44
C LEU A 304 -17.79 -1.52 21.55
N ALA A 305 -16.75 -1.58 22.40
CA ALA A 305 -16.71 -2.49 23.55
C ALA A 305 -17.87 -2.26 24.50
N SER A 306 -18.14 -1.00 24.85
CA SER A 306 -19.24 -0.61 25.76
C SER A 306 -20.61 -1.00 25.22
N CYS A 307 -20.82 -0.99 23.88
CA CYS A 307 -22.06 -1.33 23.22
C CYS A 307 -22.15 -2.80 22.77
N SER A 308 -21.06 -3.58 22.84
CA SER A 308 -20.95 -4.93 22.29
C SER A 308 -21.81 -5.97 23.03
N GLY A 309 -22.08 -5.73 24.31
CA GLY A 309 -22.75 -6.69 25.20
C GLY A 309 -21.85 -7.85 25.66
N LEU A 310 -20.54 -7.77 25.44
CA LEU A 310 -19.56 -8.77 25.87
C LEU A 310 -19.13 -8.59 27.34
N GLY A 311 -19.46 -7.46 27.96
CA GLY A 311 -18.90 -7.03 29.22
C GLY A 311 -17.44 -6.55 29.09
N ALA A 312 -16.89 -5.93 30.12
CA ALA A 312 -15.56 -5.34 30.05
C ALA A 312 -14.46 -6.40 29.81
N SER A 313 -14.49 -7.50 30.54
CA SER A 313 -13.50 -8.59 30.40
C SER A 313 -13.61 -9.26 29.03
N GLY A 314 -14.82 -9.65 28.61
CA GLY A 314 -15.04 -10.31 27.32
C GLY A 314 -14.63 -9.41 26.12
N ALA A 315 -14.87 -8.10 26.21
CA ALA A 315 -14.43 -7.15 25.18
C ALA A 315 -12.90 -6.99 25.16
N ALA A 316 -12.25 -6.97 26.35
CA ALA A 316 -10.79 -6.92 26.45
C ALA A 316 -10.15 -8.20 25.86
N ASP A 317 -10.69 -9.37 26.20
CA ASP A 317 -10.21 -10.65 25.66
C ASP A 317 -10.39 -10.72 24.14
N ALA A 318 -11.53 -10.27 23.62
CA ALA A 318 -11.80 -10.17 22.19
C ALA A 318 -10.82 -9.23 21.47
N PHE A 319 -10.52 -8.10 22.08
CA PHE A 319 -9.57 -7.13 21.57
C PHE A 319 -8.16 -7.73 21.47
N VAL A 320 -7.67 -8.33 22.56
CA VAL A 320 -6.35 -8.98 22.60
C VAL A 320 -6.27 -10.14 21.60
N ALA A 321 -7.34 -10.94 21.50
CA ALA A 321 -7.40 -12.03 20.51
C ALA A 321 -7.33 -11.51 19.06
N GLY A 322 -7.96 -10.37 18.78
CA GLY A 322 -7.89 -9.70 17.48
C GLY A 322 -6.48 -9.20 17.17
N MET A 323 -5.81 -8.55 18.13
CA MET A 323 -4.41 -8.10 17.99
C MET A 323 -3.45 -9.26 17.72
N LYS A 324 -3.59 -10.37 18.45
CA LYS A 324 -2.73 -11.56 18.29
C LYS A 324 -2.77 -12.12 16.87
N LYS A 325 -3.92 -12.09 16.19
CA LYS A 325 -4.07 -12.61 14.83
C LYS A 325 -3.21 -11.90 13.80
N ILE A 326 -2.91 -10.61 14.02
CA ILE A 326 -2.17 -9.78 13.06
C ILE A 326 -0.80 -9.35 13.55
N LEU A 327 -0.40 -9.76 14.77
CA LEU A 327 0.84 -9.36 15.41
C LEU A 327 2.09 -9.61 14.54
N LEU A 328 2.25 -10.83 14.04
CA LEU A 328 3.41 -11.20 13.24
C LEU A 328 3.52 -10.33 11.98
N ALA A 329 2.41 -10.18 11.28
CA ALA A 329 2.37 -9.39 10.05
C ALA A 329 2.61 -7.89 10.33
N SER A 330 2.18 -7.38 11.47
CA SER A 330 2.47 -5.99 11.89
C SER A 330 3.96 -5.76 12.14
N ILE A 331 4.66 -6.72 12.75
CA ILE A 331 6.10 -6.65 12.97
C ILE A 331 6.88 -6.61 11.65
N LEU A 332 6.42 -7.30 10.60
CA LEU A 332 7.05 -7.26 9.29
C LEU A 332 7.12 -5.86 8.67
N ILE A 333 6.22 -4.95 9.05
CA ILE A 333 6.27 -3.53 8.66
C ILE A 333 7.58 -2.90 9.14
N GLY A 334 8.01 -3.20 10.37
CA GLY A 334 9.27 -2.69 10.92
C GLY A 334 10.50 -3.23 10.18
N VAL A 335 10.49 -4.50 9.78
CA VAL A 335 11.58 -5.09 8.98
C VAL A 335 11.66 -4.43 7.59
N ALA A 336 10.52 -4.07 7.00
CA ALA A 336 10.52 -3.33 5.73
C ALA A 336 11.14 -1.91 5.88
N PHE A 337 10.86 -1.22 6.98
CA PHE A 337 11.52 0.06 7.27
C PHE A 337 13.02 -0.10 7.50
N ALA A 338 13.47 -1.24 8.05
CA ALA A 338 14.90 -1.53 8.21
C ALA A 338 15.64 -1.58 6.86
N ILE A 339 15.00 -2.04 5.79
CA ILE A 339 15.58 -2.03 4.44
C ILE A 339 15.90 -0.59 3.99
N ALA A 340 14.93 0.32 4.15
CA ALA A 340 15.13 1.73 3.81
C ALA A 340 16.25 2.36 4.66
N ILE A 341 16.28 2.12 5.97
CA ILE A 341 17.33 2.60 6.88
C ILE A 341 18.71 2.08 6.45
N THR A 342 18.80 0.82 6.05
CA THR A 342 20.05 0.22 5.56
C THR A 342 20.59 0.98 4.33
N LEU A 343 19.75 1.29 3.36
CA LEU A 343 20.13 2.03 2.16
C LEU A 343 20.47 3.50 2.48
N GLU A 344 19.74 4.14 3.40
CA GLU A 344 20.03 5.49 3.89
C GLU A 344 21.39 5.54 4.57
N ASN A 345 21.69 4.60 5.49
CA ASN A 345 22.95 4.52 6.22
C ASN A 345 24.16 4.31 5.29
N GLY A 346 23.99 3.52 4.22
CA GLY A 346 25.02 3.32 3.21
C GLY A 346 25.25 4.54 2.28
N LYS A 347 24.45 5.61 2.43
CA LYS A 347 24.49 6.82 1.57
C LYS A 347 24.39 6.51 0.07
N VAL A 348 23.62 5.47 -0.29
CA VAL A 348 23.48 5.02 -1.69
C VAL A 348 22.26 5.60 -2.39
N LEU A 349 21.27 6.11 -1.66
CA LEU A 349 20.02 6.59 -2.24
C LEU A 349 20.22 7.75 -3.21
N ASP A 350 21.00 8.77 -2.82
CA ASP A 350 21.26 9.94 -3.66
C ASP A 350 22.11 9.58 -4.90
N ALA A 351 23.03 8.61 -4.76
CA ALA A 351 23.81 8.09 -5.87
C ALA A 351 22.93 7.33 -6.89
N VAL A 352 21.97 6.55 -6.40
CA VAL A 352 20.97 5.87 -7.27
C VAL A 352 20.14 6.90 -8.01
N VAL A 353 19.63 7.92 -7.32
CA VAL A 353 18.87 9.01 -7.96
C VAL A 353 19.70 9.67 -9.06
N HIS A 354 20.96 10.00 -8.76
CA HIS A 354 21.89 10.60 -9.74
C HIS A 354 22.11 9.69 -10.95
N GLY A 355 22.36 8.40 -10.73
CA GLY A 355 22.54 7.42 -11.80
C GLY A 355 21.27 7.22 -12.65
N LEU A 356 20.09 7.21 -12.04
CA LEU A 356 18.81 7.07 -12.76
C LEU A 356 18.51 8.30 -13.62
N VAL A 357 18.85 9.50 -13.15
CA VAL A 357 18.72 10.73 -13.93
C VAL A 357 19.61 10.69 -15.18
N GLY A 358 20.82 10.15 -15.09
CA GLY A 358 21.72 9.99 -16.23
C GLY A 358 21.22 9.04 -17.35
N ILE A 359 20.20 8.23 -17.07
CA ILE A 359 19.58 7.31 -18.06
C ILE A 359 18.45 8.01 -18.84
N ILE A 360 17.96 9.16 -18.35
CA ILE A 360 16.89 9.91 -19.00
C ILE A 360 17.47 10.64 -20.21
N GLY A 361 16.99 10.28 -21.42
CA GLY A 361 17.42 10.93 -22.66
C GLY A 361 16.92 12.39 -22.73
N GLU A 362 17.80 13.30 -23.18
CA GLU A 362 17.48 14.72 -23.27
C GLU A 362 16.93 15.15 -24.64
N ASP A 363 17.20 14.38 -25.70
CA ASP A 363 16.93 14.77 -27.08
C ASP A 363 15.49 14.49 -27.58
N ASN A 364 14.72 13.68 -26.85
CA ASN A 364 13.39 13.26 -27.29
C ASN A 364 12.41 13.16 -26.12
N PRO A 365 11.31 13.94 -26.12
CA PRO A 365 10.37 13.97 -25.02
C PRO A 365 9.69 12.62 -24.72
N TYR A 366 9.52 11.76 -25.73
CA TYR A 366 8.94 10.43 -25.55
C TYR A 366 9.91 9.47 -24.85
N VAL A 367 11.20 9.55 -25.18
CA VAL A 367 12.25 8.78 -24.48
C VAL A 367 12.42 9.28 -23.07
N ALA A 368 12.49 10.61 -22.91
CA ALA A 368 12.64 11.27 -21.62
C ALA A 368 11.50 10.89 -20.63
N VAL A 369 10.24 10.95 -21.07
CA VAL A 369 9.10 10.64 -20.18
C VAL A 369 9.07 9.17 -19.75
N VAL A 370 9.50 8.24 -20.63
CA VAL A 370 9.63 6.82 -20.25
C VAL A 370 10.80 6.64 -19.30
N GLY A 371 11.93 7.28 -19.54
CA GLY A 371 13.07 7.28 -18.61
C GLY A 371 12.69 7.82 -17.23
N MET A 372 11.94 8.93 -17.16
CA MET A 372 11.38 9.46 -15.93
C MET A 372 10.47 8.45 -15.24
N PHE A 373 9.54 7.84 -15.96
CA PHE A 373 8.63 6.83 -15.43
C PHE A 373 9.38 5.62 -14.86
N ILE A 374 10.34 5.07 -15.61
CA ILE A 374 11.16 3.94 -15.16
C ILE A 374 11.98 4.33 -13.92
N SER A 375 12.57 5.52 -13.91
CA SER A 375 13.29 6.01 -12.73
C SER A 375 12.41 6.04 -11.48
N GLN A 376 11.16 6.47 -11.62
CA GLN A 376 10.21 6.52 -10.51
C GLN A 376 9.74 5.13 -10.06
N LEU A 377 9.60 4.16 -10.99
CA LEU A 377 9.34 2.75 -10.65
C LEU A 377 10.47 2.17 -9.78
N LEU A 378 11.72 2.42 -10.16
CA LEU A 378 12.88 1.88 -9.46
C LEU A 378 13.12 2.59 -8.12
N LEU A 379 12.95 3.92 -8.09
CA LEU A 379 13.09 4.71 -6.87
C LEU A 379 12.08 4.31 -5.79
N ASP A 380 10.85 4.00 -6.16
CA ASP A 380 9.83 3.61 -5.18
C ASP A 380 10.13 2.27 -4.48
N VAL A 381 10.91 1.39 -5.10
CA VAL A 381 11.41 0.18 -4.41
C VAL A 381 12.30 0.55 -3.23
N MET A 382 13.09 1.61 -3.37
CA MET A 382 14.08 2.05 -2.38
C MET A 382 13.47 3.10 -1.41
N ILE A 383 12.62 3.97 -1.92
CA ILE A 383 11.96 5.05 -1.19
C ILE A 383 10.43 4.91 -1.35
N PRO A 384 9.80 3.91 -0.70
CA PRO A 384 8.36 3.64 -0.85
C PRO A 384 7.49 4.63 -0.08
N SER A 385 7.80 5.90 -0.23
CA SER A 385 7.15 7.04 0.41
C SER A 385 6.85 8.10 -0.62
N THR A 386 5.59 8.39 -0.84
CA THR A 386 5.15 9.42 -1.81
C THR A 386 5.85 10.76 -1.59
N SER A 387 5.84 11.27 -0.35
CA SER A 387 6.49 12.55 -0.02
C SER A 387 8.01 12.48 -0.09
N GLY A 388 8.61 11.40 0.41
CA GLY A 388 10.06 11.21 0.37
C GLY A 388 10.58 11.10 -1.06
N GLN A 389 9.93 10.31 -1.90
CA GLN A 389 10.32 10.17 -3.31
C GLN A 389 10.13 11.49 -4.07
N ALA A 390 9.01 12.20 -3.89
CA ALA A 390 8.77 13.49 -4.52
C ALA A 390 9.83 14.53 -4.12
N ALA A 391 10.17 14.63 -2.83
CA ALA A 391 11.16 15.59 -2.32
C ALA A 391 12.57 15.38 -2.91
N VAL A 392 12.92 14.13 -3.24
CA VAL A 392 14.22 13.78 -3.81
C VAL A 392 14.21 13.88 -5.33
N SER A 393 13.16 13.42 -6.00
CA SER A 393 13.15 13.26 -7.45
C SER A 393 12.58 14.47 -8.21
N MET A 394 11.53 15.12 -7.70
CA MET A 394 10.85 16.18 -8.46
C MET A 394 11.67 17.43 -8.70
N PRO A 395 12.54 17.91 -7.76
CA PRO A 395 13.42 19.04 -8.03
C PRO A 395 14.43 18.80 -9.16
N ILE A 396 14.73 17.51 -9.45
CA ILE A 396 15.64 17.11 -10.53
C ILE A 396 14.86 16.87 -11.82
N LEU A 397 13.76 16.10 -11.73
CA LEU A 397 12.96 15.74 -12.90
C LEU A 397 12.22 16.94 -13.53
N GLY A 398 11.90 17.96 -12.74
CA GLY A 398 11.24 19.16 -13.25
C GLY A 398 12.08 19.89 -14.30
N PRO A 399 13.27 20.38 -13.95
CA PRO A 399 14.17 21.01 -14.90
C PRO A 399 14.54 20.11 -16.08
N LEU A 400 14.82 18.83 -15.83
CA LEU A 400 15.14 17.86 -16.86
C LEU A 400 13.97 17.66 -17.85
N GLY A 401 12.75 17.58 -17.35
CA GLY A 401 11.56 17.48 -18.19
C GLY A 401 11.40 18.69 -19.11
N GLN A 402 11.59 19.89 -18.58
CA GLN A 402 11.55 21.13 -19.37
C GLN A 402 12.61 21.13 -20.47
N LEU A 403 13.84 20.74 -20.17
CA LEU A 403 14.94 20.65 -21.14
C LEU A 403 14.65 19.63 -22.24
N SER A 404 14.04 18.51 -21.89
CA SER A 404 13.69 17.43 -22.84
C SER A 404 12.35 17.67 -23.56
N GLY A 405 11.68 18.80 -23.35
CA GLY A 405 10.38 19.11 -23.97
C GLY A 405 9.20 18.35 -23.37
N VAL A 406 9.33 17.81 -22.16
CA VAL A 406 8.23 17.16 -21.42
C VAL A 406 7.51 18.20 -20.55
N GLY A 407 6.19 18.32 -20.72
CA GLY A 407 5.37 19.23 -19.92
C GLY A 407 5.42 18.93 -18.42
N ALA A 408 5.31 19.95 -17.59
CA ALA A 408 5.37 19.81 -16.14
C ALA A 408 4.28 18.88 -15.58
N GLN A 409 3.06 18.93 -16.12
CA GLN A 409 1.98 18.01 -15.72
C GLN A 409 2.28 16.56 -16.11
N THR A 410 2.90 16.34 -17.27
CA THR A 410 3.34 15.00 -17.72
C THR A 410 4.45 14.46 -16.83
N THR A 411 5.36 15.32 -16.35
CA THR A 411 6.37 14.95 -15.34
C THR A 411 5.71 14.51 -14.03
N VAL A 412 4.65 15.21 -13.58
CA VAL A 412 3.84 14.76 -12.42
C VAL A 412 3.20 13.41 -12.68
N LEU A 413 2.67 13.14 -13.90
CA LEU A 413 2.11 11.82 -14.23
C LEU A 413 3.16 10.73 -14.18
N ALA A 414 4.37 10.95 -14.70
CA ALA A 414 5.45 9.97 -14.65
C ALA A 414 5.79 9.59 -13.20
N PHE A 415 5.81 10.58 -12.30
CA PHE A 415 5.96 10.35 -10.86
C PHE A 415 4.79 9.55 -10.28
N LEU A 416 3.53 9.97 -10.51
CA LEU A 416 2.35 9.31 -9.96
C LEU A 416 2.27 7.84 -10.39
N PHE A 417 2.51 7.57 -11.68
CA PHE A 417 2.44 6.23 -12.23
C PHE A 417 3.58 5.35 -11.71
N GLY A 418 4.81 5.87 -11.69
CA GLY A 418 5.97 5.12 -11.18
C GLY A 418 5.83 4.77 -9.70
N ASN A 419 5.57 5.76 -8.85
CA ASN A 419 5.34 5.55 -7.43
C ASN A 419 4.13 4.65 -7.17
N GLY A 420 2.98 4.92 -7.81
CA GLY A 420 1.74 4.19 -7.55
C GLY A 420 1.80 2.73 -7.99
N ILE A 421 2.37 2.42 -9.16
CA ILE A 421 2.46 1.05 -9.70
C ILE A 421 3.41 0.21 -8.84
N THR A 422 4.60 0.71 -8.51
CA THR A 422 5.54 -0.03 -7.66
C THR A 422 4.99 -0.26 -6.26
N ASN A 423 4.33 0.73 -5.68
CA ASN A 423 3.66 0.62 -4.38
C ASN A 423 2.52 -0.42 -4.35
N MET A 424 2.06 -0.93 -5.51
CA MET A 424 1.11 -2.06 -5.56
C MET A 424 1.76 -3.39 -5.21
N ILE A 425 3.07 -3.52 -5.38
CA ILE A 425 3.74 -4.83 -5.32
C ILE A 425 5.00 -4.85 -4.45
N THR A 426 5.65 -3.70 -4.24
CA THR A 426 6.93 -3.68 -3.53
C THR A 426 6.81 -4.15 -2.08
N PRO A 427 7.71 -5.05 -1.62
CA PRO A 427 7.72 -5.51 -0.24
C PRO A 427 8.26 -4.45 0.74
N THR A 428 8.78 -3.35 0.24
CA THR A 428 9.28 -2.23 1.05
C THR A 428 8.17 -1.25 1.43
N SER A 429 6.98 -1.32 0.79
CA SER A 429 5.86 -0.45 1.11
C SER A 429 5.20 -0.81 2.44
N GLY A 430 5.39 0.03 3.46
CA GLY A 430 4.78 -0.13 4.78
C GLY A 430 3.24 -0.18 4.72
N THR A 431 2.62 0.65 3.88
CA THR A 431 1.16 0.65 3.70
C THR A 431 0.66 -0.64 3.06
N LEU A 432 1.35 -1.16 2.03
CA LEU A 432 1.00 -2.44 1.44
C LEU A 432 1.13 -3.57 2.46
N LEU A 433 2.23 -3.60 3.22
CA LEU A 433 2.43 -4.60 4.25
C LEU A 433 1.37 -4.51 5.36
N ALA A 434 0.95 -3.30 5.72
CA ALA A 434 -0.15 -3.11 6.66
C ALA A 434 -1.48 -3.69 6.13
N TYR A 435 -1.76 -3.50 4.84
CA TYR A 435 -2.92 -4.10 4.17
C TYR A 435 -2.87 -5.62 4.17
N LEU A 436 -1.72 -6.19 3.79
CA LEU A 436 -1.47 -7.63 3.78
C LEU A 436 -1.58 -8.23 5.20
N ALA A 437 -1.01 -7.53 6.18
CA ALA A 437 -1.08 -7.90 7.60
C ALA A 437 -2.53 -8.00 8.07
N THR A 438 -3.30 -6.94 7.84
CA THR A 438 -4.70 -6.84 8.25
C THR A 438 -5.57 -7.92 7.58
N ALA A 439 -5.28 -8.26 6.33
CA ALA A 439 -5.98 -9.31 5.57
C ALA A 439 -5.48 -10.73 5.87
N GLN A 440 -4.37 -10.88 6.60
CA GLN A 440 -3.67 -12.16 6.81
C GLN A 440 -3.25 -12.85 5.50
N VAL A 441 -2.73 -12.06 4.55
CA VAL A 441 -2.23 -12.50 3.25
C VAL A 441 -0.72 -12.33 3.21
N SER A 442 0.02 -13.35 2.75
CA SER A 442 1.46 -13.22 2.59
C SER A 442 1.81 -12.36 1.36
N TRP A 443 2.93 -11.62 1.47
CA TRP A 443 3.40 -10.81 0.33
C TRP A 443 3.64 -11.66 -0.92
N THR A 444 4.17 -12.88 -0.78
CA THR A 444 4.44 -13.78 -1.93
C THR A 444 3.15 -14.18 -2.67
N GLN A 445 2.07 -14.44 -1.91
CA GLN A 445 0.75 -14.73 -2.51
C GLN A 445 0.20 -13.50 -3.23
N TRP A 446 0.31 -12.33 -2.61
CA TRP A 446 -0.10 -11.07 -3.19
C TRP A 446 0.67 -10.73 -4.46
N ALA A 447 2.01 -10.79 -4.42
CA ALA A 447 2.86 -10.45 -5.55
C ALA A 447 2.56 -11.33 -6.78
N LYS A 448 2.39 -12.64 -6.60
CA LYS A 448 2.00 -13.55 -7.69
C LYS A 448 0.62 -13.23 -8.27
N PHE A 449 -0.31 -12.81 -7.41
CA PHE A 449 -1.67 -12.47 -7.83
C PHE A 449 -1.73 -11.17 -8.61
N ILE A 450 -1.05 -10.12 -8.12
CA ILE A 450 -1.15 -8.77 -8.67
C ILE A 450 -0.24 -8.53 -9.88
N PHE A 451 0.82 -9.33 -10.03
CA PHE A 451 1.86 -9.14 -11.06
C PHE A 451 1.32 -8.97 -12.49
N PRO A 452 0.33 -9.77 -12.96
CA PRO A 452 -0.23 -9.56 -14.29
C PRO A 452 -0.89 -8.17 -14.46
N LEU A 453 -1.57 -7.67 -13.43
CA LEU A 453 -2.18 -6.34 -13.46
C LEU A 453 -1.13 -5.24 -13.44
N VAL A 454 -0.05 -5.42 -12.69
CA VAL A 454 1.09 -4.49 -12.67
C VAL A 454 1.68 -4.34 -14.07
N LEU A 455 1.88 -5.44 -14.80
CA LEU A 455 2.36 -5.39 -16.18
C LEU A 455 1.38 -4.64 -17.11
N VAL A 456 0.09 -4.90 -16.99
CA VAL A 456 -0.93 -4.16 -17.75
C VAL A 456 -0.87 -2.66 -17.43
N PHE A 457 -0.73 -2.30 -16.15
CA PHE A 457 -0.66 -0.90 -15.73
C PHE A 457 0.62 -0.20 -16.20
N ILE A 458 1.76 -0.90 -16.24
CA ILE A 458 3.00 -0.36 -16.82
C ILE A 458 2.80 -0.04 -18.32
N ILE A 459 2.22 -0.96 -19.07
CA ILE A 459 1.95 -0.76 -20.51
C ILE A 459 0.98 0.41 -20.70
N LEU A 460 -0.11 0.46 -19.94
CA LEU A 460 -1.06 1.57 -20.00
C LEU A 460 -0.40 2.91 -19.63
N ALA A 461 0.46 2.93 -18.59
CA ALA A 461 1.21 4.12 -18.20
C ALA A 461 2.06 4.66 -19.36
N CYS A 462 2.79 3.80 -20.07
CA CYS A 462 3.56 4.22 -21.23
C CYS A 462 2.67 4.85 -22.33
N PHE A 463 1.56 4.22 -22.66
CA PHE A 463 0.62 4.78 -23.66
C PHE A 463 0.03 6.12 -23.21
N MET A 464 -0.37 6.22 -21.95
CA MET A 464 -0.92 7.46 -21.39
C MET A 464 0.11 8.58 -21.33
N LEU A 465 1.35 8.28 -20.99
CA LEU A 465 2.45 9.24 -20.99
C LEU A 465 2.77 9.70 -22.41
N PHE A 466 2.81 8.81 -23.38
CA PHE A 466 2.96 9.19 -24.79
C PHE A 466 1.82 10.09 -25.27
N PHE A 467 0.59 9.74 -24.91
CA PHE A 467 -0.55 10.59 -25.21
C PHE A 467 -0.44 11.97 -24.54
N ALA A 468 -0.04 12.02 -23.28
CA ALA A 468 0.15 13.29 -22.55
C ALA A 468 1.22 14.17 -23.22
N VAL A 469 2.34 13.60 -23.65
CA VAL A 469 3.39 14.32 -24.41
C VAL A 469 2.85 14.81 -25.74
N SER A 470 2.10 13.97 -26.48
CA SER A 470 1.60 14.33 -27.82
C SER A 470 0.60 15.48 -27.82
N VAL A 471 -0.11 15.70 -26.72
CA VAL A 471 -1.07 16.81 -26.56
C VAL A 471 -0.50 18.00 -25.78
N GLY A 472 0.78 17.96 -25.40
CA GLY A 472 1.45 19.06 -24.69
C GLY A 472 0.96 19.24 -23.24
N TYR A 473 0.53 18.19 -22.58
CA TYR A 473 -0.02 18.22 -21.20
C TYR A 473 1.00 18.56 -20.13
#